data_285e6bd42b46499365b4bbd58a244d0f
#
_entry.id   285e6bd42b46499365b4bbd58a244d0f
#
_cell.length_a   1.000
_cell.length_b   1.000
_cell.length_c   1.000
_cell.angle_alpha   90.00
_cell.angle_beta   90.00
_cell.angle_gamma   90.00
#
_symmetry.space_group_name_H-M   'P 1'
#
loop_
_entity.id
_entity.type
_entity.pdbx_description
1 polymer ?
#
loop_
_entity_poly.entity_id
_entity_poly.type
_entity_poly.pdbx_seq_one_letter_code
_entity_poly.pdbx_strand_id
1 'polypeptide(L)'
;LTDAYMDSVPLVCISGQVPTHLIGTDAFQECDTTGITRPCTKHNWLIKDVKDLEKTIHKAFEVATTGRPGPVLVDIPKDIQFNKYSYSKQKIKKKLNGKTHNLYTQKEIEKLIELICKSKKPIIYSGGGVINSGDEASQLLRELVDATGFPITSTLQGLGAYPGDDNQFLGMLGMHGTYEANNAMHDCDLMINVGARFDDRITGKIDEFSPKSKKVHIDIDPSSINKNVKVDLPIVGDVSEVIASTIKTINKLKPNFSKSNKQQVSKWWQQIQKWRSINS
;
A
#
# COMPACT_ATOMS: atom_id res chain seq x y z
N LEU A 1 -16.46 -5.18 5.84
CA LEU A 1 -15.25 -4.96 6.65
C LEU A 1 -14.07 -5.76 6.11
N THR A 2 -14.23 -7.03 5.79
CA THR A 2 -13.14 -7.90 5.32
C THR A 2 -12.48 -7.36 4.05
N ASP A 3 -13.26 -6.95 3.05
CA ASP A 3 -12.72 -6.36 1.83
C ASP A 3 -11.94 -5.08 2.11
N ALA A 4 -12.52 -4.18 2.93
CA ALA A 4 -11.84 -2.95 3.34
C ALA A 4 -10.52 -3.23 4.10
N TYR A 5 -10.49 -4.30 4.93
CA TYR A 5 -9.28 -4.72 5.63
C TYR A 5 -8.21 -5.26 4.68
N MET A 6 -8.61 -6.09 3.72
CA MET A 6 -7.71 -6.67 2.74
C MET A 6 -7.17 -5.62 1.75
N ASP A 7 -8.00 -4.67 1.34
CA ASP A 7 -7.64 -3.64 0.36
C ASP A 7 -7.08 -2.36 0.99
N SER A 8 -6.89 -2.36 2.32
CA SER A 8 -6.32 -1.21 3.05
C SER A 8 -7.17 0.07 2.91
N VAL A 9 -8.50 -0.09 2.91
CA VAL A 9 -9.45 1.02 2.83
C VAL A 9 -9.76 1.52 4.26
N PRO A 10 -9.49 2.80 4.58
CA PRO A 10 -9.83 3.35 5.88
C PRO A 10 -11.35 3.50 6.00
N LEU A 11 -11.95 2.82 6.96
CA LEU A 11 -13.39 2.82 7.17
C LEU A 11 -13.68 2.85 8.69
N VAL A 12 -14.58 3.72 9.13
CA VAL A 12 -15.13 3.70 10.48
C VAL A 12 -16.55 3.17 10.42
N CYS A 13 -16.74 1.94 10.90
CA CYS A 13 -18.06 1.32 11.01
C CYS A 13 -18.63 1.61 12.41
N ILE A 14 -19.90 2.05 12.45
CA ILE A 14 -20.64 2.25 13.70
C ILE A 14 -21.78 1.27 13.70
N SER A 15 -21.87 0.44 14.77
CA SER A 15 -22.96 -0.54 14.99
C SER A 15 -23.74 -0.22 16.25
N GLY A 16 -24.97 -0.69 16.28
CA GLY A 16 -25.80 -0.66 17.49
C GLY A 16 -25.70 -1.97 18.26
N GLN A 17 -25.85 -1.91 19.59
CA GLN A 17 -25.80 -3.06 20.47
C GLN A 17 -26.99 -3.00 21.45
N VAL A 18 -27.35 -4.14 22.02
CA VAL A 18 -28.31 -4.22 23.13
C VAL A 18 -27.86 -3.32 24.30
N PRO A 19 -28.75 -2.86 25.19
CA PRO A 19 -28.36 -2.10 26.37
C PRO A 19 -27.23 -2.77 27.18
N THR A 20 -26.35 -1.98 27.76
CA THR A 20 -25.15 -2.45 28.46
C THR A 20 -25.42 -3.53 29.50
N HIS A 21 -26.55 -3.42 30.24
CA HIS A 21 -26.95 -4.39 31.28
C HIS A 21 -27.47 -5.74 30.73
N LEU A 22 -27.76 -5.81 29.42
CA LEU A 22 -28.22 -7.04 28.76
C LEU A 22 -27.09 -7.78 28.03
N ILE A 23 -25.91 -7.16 27.88
CA ILE A 23 -24.78 -7.80 27.21
C ILE A 23 -24.31 -9.02 27.99
N GLY A 24 -24.27 -10.18 27.33
CA GLY A 24 -23.90 -11.47 27.92
C GLY A 24 -25.04 -12.21 28.59
N THR A 25 -26.32 -11.85 28.33
CA THR A 25 -27.50 -12.48 28.89
C THR A 25 -28.35 -13.25 27.88
N ASP A 26 -27.84 -13.46 26.66
CA ASP A 26 -28.57 -14.01 25.51
C ASP A 26 -29.83 -13.19 25.16
N ALA A 27 -29.72 -11.87 25.28
CA ALA A 27 -30.81 -10.96 24.98
C ALA A 27 -31.24 -11.03 23.51
N PHE A 28 -32.49 -10.65 23.21
CA PHE A 28 -33.01 -10.65 21.86
C PHE A 28 -32.13 -9.78 20.92
N GLN A 29 -31.66 -10.37 19.83
CA GLN A 29 -30.75 -9.76 18.86
C GLN A 29 -29.38 -9.33 19.42
N GLU A 30 -28.97 -9.85 20.54
CA GLU A 30 -27.60 -9.68 21.03
C GLU A 30 -26.61 -10.36 20.09
N CYS A 31 -25.47 -9.72 19.87
CA CYS A 31 -24.36 -10.28 19.11
C CYS A 31 -23.03 -9.79 19.66
N ASP A 32 -22.03 -10.66 19.78
CA ASP A 32 -20.65 -10.25 20.06
C ASP A 32 -20.01 -9.62 18.80
N THR A 33 -20.47 -8.42 18.48
CA THR A 33 -20.01 -7.67 17.31
C THR A 33 -18.49 -7.44 17.34
N THR A 34 -17.94 -7.18 18.53
CA THR A 34 -16.48 -6.97 18.69
C THR A 34 -15.71 -8.26 18.47
N GLY A 35 -16.20 -9.40 18.92
CA GLY A 35 -15.59 -10.71 18.68
C GLY A 35 -15.61 -11.10 17.20
N ILE A 36 -16.77 -10.97 16.55
CA ILE A 36 -16.93 -11.29 15.11
C ILE A 36 -16.04 -10.40 14.23
N THR A 37 -15.90 -9.12 14.55
CA THR A 37 -15.18 -8.16 13.70
C THR A 37 -13.68 -8.07 14.01
N ARG A 38 -13.22 -8.67 15.09
CA ARG A 38 -11.81 -8.66 15.50
C ARG A 38 -10.83 -9.12 14.41
N PRO A 39 -11.07 -10.22 13.67
CA PRO A 39 -10.13 -10.69 12.64
C PRO A 39 -10.13 -9.85 11.36
N CYS A 40 -11.13 -9.00 11.13
CA CYS A 40 -11.29 -8.22 9.91
C CYS A 40 -11.31 -6.70 10.13
N THR A 41 -10.81 -6.23 11.29
CA THR A 41 -10.65 -4.81 11.62
C THR A 41 -9.28 -4.54 12.22
N LYS A 42 -8.78 -3.31 12.08
CA LYS A 42 -7.56 -2.87 12.77
C LYS A 42 -7.78 -2.77 14.28
N HIS A 43 -8.97 -2.33 14.67
CA HIS A 43 -9.42 -2.29 16.07
C HIS A 43 -10.92 -2.16 16.13
N ASN A 44 -11.50 -2.56 17.26
CA ASN A 44 -12.91 -2.38 17.57
C ASN A 44 -13.10 -1.96 19.03
N TRP A 45 -14.17 -1.23 19.29
CA TRP A 45 -14.54 -0.73 20.62
C TRP A 45 -15.99 -1.02 20.91
N LEU A 46 -16.27 -1.45 22.14
CA LEU A 46 -17.60 -1.44 22.72
C LEU A 46 -17.68 -0.27 23.71
N ILE A 47 -18.57 0.68 23.46
CA ILE A 47 -18.74 1.86 24.31
C ILE A 47 -19.55 1.48 25.55
N LYS A 48 -18.99 1.70 26.75
CA LYS A 48 -19.62 1.39 28.02
C LYS A 48 -20.05 2.63 28.84
N ASP A 49 -19.53 3.79 28.50
CA ASP A 49 -19.89 5.09 29.10
C ASP A 49 -19.98 6.14 27.98
N VAL A 50 -21.03 6.96 28.02
CA VAL A 50 -21.22 8.06 27.04
C VAL A 50 -20.06 9.07 27.07
N LYS A 51 -19.37 9.23 28.18
CA LYS A 51 -18.18 10.08 28.31
C LYS A 51 -17.01 9.66 27.44
N ASP A 52 -16.94 8.37 27.07
CA ASP A 52 -15.88 7.82 26.23
C ASP A 52 -16.21 7.91 24.73
N LEU A 53 -17.46 8.22 24.37
CA LEU A 53 -17.92 8.19 22.98
C LEU A 53 -17.12 9.15 22.09
N GLU A 54 -17.02 10.43 22.47
CA GLU A 54 -16.29 11.44 21.70
C GLU A 54 -14.84 11.03 21.44
N LYS A 55 -14.13 10.69 22.51
CA LYS A 55 -12.73 10.28 22.46
C LYS A 55 -12.55 9.03 21.58
N THR A 56 -13.46 8.06 21.70
CA THR A 56 -13.38 6.81 20.92
C THR A 56 -13.64 7.07 19.43
N ILE A 57 -14.61 7.90 19.08
CA ILE A 57 -14.85 8.26 17.67
C ILE A 57 -13.60 8.92 17.05
N HIS A 58 -13.00 9.88 17.74
CA HIS A 58 -11.75 10.49 17.23
C HIS A 58 -10.63 9.47 17.09
N LYS A 59 -10.49 8.57 18.06
CA LYS A 59 -9.48 7.49 18.01
C LYS A 59 -9.76 6.51 16.87
N ALA A 60 -11.03 6.24 16.56
CA ALA A 60 -11.42 5.39 15.47
C ALA A 60 -10.93 5.94 14.11
N PHE A 61 -11.14 7.24 13.84
CA PHE A 61 -10.62 7.88 12.63
C PHE A 61 -9.08 7.88 12.58
N GLU A 62 -8.42 8.18 13.71
CA GLU A 62 -6.96 8.11 13.81
C GLU A 62 -6.44 6.71 13.47
N VAL A 63 -6.99 5.67 14.09
CA VAL A 63 -6.54 4.28 13.88
C VAL A 63 -6.83 3.81 12.46
N ALA A 64 -7.99 4.15 11.90
CA ALA A 64 -8.35 3.76 10.53
C ALA A 64 -7.33 4.27 9.50
N THR A 65 -6.76 5.46 9.72
CA THR A 65 -5.88 6.15 8.74
C THR A 65 -4.39 6.06 9.06
N THR A 66 -3.98 5.58 10.25
CA THR A 66 -2.56 5.53 10.65
C THR A 66 -1.88 4.25 10.17
N GLY A 67 -0.63 4.35 9.70
CA GLY A 67 0.13 3.21 9.17
C GLY A 67 -0.55 2.64 7.92
N ARG A 68 -0.61 1.31 7.79
CA ARG A 68 -1.46 0.70 6.77
C ARG A 68 -2.92 1.02 7.07
N PRO A 69 -3.66 1.72 6.18
CA PRO A 69 -5.07 2.03 6.40
C PRO A 69 -5.93 0.76 6.50
N GLY A 70 -7.09 0.89 7.15
CA GLY A 70 -8.02 -0.23 7.24
C GLY A 70 -9.23 0.08 8.12
N PRO A 71 -10.23 -0.81 8.15
CA PRO A 71 -11.48 -0.60 8.88
C PRO A 71 -11.29 -0.72 10.38
N VAL A 72 -12.13 0.02 11.08
CA VAL A 72 -12.35 -0.08 12.53
C VAL A 72 -13.85 -0.13 12.82
N LEU A 73 -14.23 -0.61 13.98
CA LEU A 73 -15.63 -0.69 14.40
C LEU A 73 -15.84 -0.05 15.78
N VAL A 74 -16.91 0.70 15.91
CA VAL A 74 -17.39 1.24 17.18
C VAL A 74 -18.81 0.75 17.44
N ASP A 75 -18.97 -0.12 18.43
CA ASP A 75 -20.26 -0.71 18.83
C ASP A 75 -20.86 0.10 19.97
N ILE A 76 -22.06 0.66 19.76
CA ILE A 76 -22.69 1.64 20.67
C ILE A 76 -23.99 1.06 21.21
N PRO A 77 -24.01 0.64 22.50
CA PRO A 77 -25.22 0.15 23.16
C PRO A 77 -26.37 1.16 23.18
N LYS A 78 -27.58 0.64 23.13
CA LYS A 78 -28.83 1.44 23.05
C LYS A 78 -28.94 2.46 24.17
N ASP A 79 -28.65 2.09 25.42
CA ASP A 79 -28.71 2.98 26.59
C ASP A 79 -27.66 4.12 26.49
N ILE A 80 -26.48 3.85 25.95
CA ILE A 80 -25.45 4.87 25.69
C ILE A 80 -25.94 5.91 24.68
N GLN A 81 -26.69 5.47 23.63
CA GLN A 81 -27.27 6.39 22.62
C GLN A 81 -28.32 7.33 23.20
N PHE A 82 -29.04 6.92 24.27
CA PHE A 82 -30.05 7.72 24.95
C PHE A 82 -29.48 8.57 26.09
N ASN A 83 -28.26 8.31 26.54
CA ASN A 83 -27.66 9.04 27.66
C ASN A 83 -27.34 10.48 27.25
N LYS A 84 -27.58 11.40 28.24
CA LYS A 84 -27.24 12.82 28.08
C LYS A 84 -25.81 13.07 28.52
N TYR A 85 -25.07 13.79 27.72
CA TYR A 85 -23.70 14.20 27.99
C TYR A 85 -23.53 15.71 27.74
N SER A 86 -22.88 16.41 28.65
CA SER A 86 -22.54 17.80 28.44
C SER A 86 -21.29 17.92 27.57
N TYR A 87 -21.50 18.18 26.29
CA TYR A 87 -20.42 18.33 25.34
C TYR A 87 -19.61 19.60 25.61
N SER A 88 -18.32 19.46 25.86
CA SER A 88 -17.38 20.57 25.85
C SER A 88 -16.43 20.37 24.67
N LYS A 89 -16.39 21.33 23.74
CA LYS A 89 -15.49 21.27 22.57
C LYS A 89 -14.05 21.26 23.07
N GLN A 90 -13.51 20.08 23.28
CA GLN A 90 -12.09 19.91 23.56
C GLN A 90 -11.29 20.35 22.33
N LYS A 91 -10.27 21.16 22.51
CA LYS A 91 -9.27 21.40 21.46
C LYS A 91 -8.50 20.10 21.27
N ILE A 92 -9.05 19.22 20.43
CA ILE A 92 -8.32 18.02 20.01
C ILE A 92 -7.10 18.55 19.28
N LYS A 93 -5.95 18.42 19.93
CA LYS A 93 -4.67 18.65 19.23
C LYS A 93 -4.65 17.66 18.08
N LYS A 94 -4.81 18.18 16.85
CA LYS A 94 -4.57 17.41 15.63
C LYS A 94 -3.14 16.84 15.70
N LYS A 95 -2.98 15.68 16.31
CA LYS A 95 -1.85 14.80 16.01
C LYS A 95 -2.18 14.05 14.71
N LEU A 96 -2.46 14.83 13.65
CA LEU A 96 -2.67 14.32 12.29
C LEU A 96 -1.37 13.91 11.60
N ASN A 97 -0.27 13.88 12.32
CA ASN A 97 0.97 13.29 11.86
C ASN A 97 1.32 12.16 12.83
N GLY A 98 0.64 11.04 12.70
CA GLY A 98 1.31 9.79 13.01
C GLY A 98 2.54 9.79 12.11
N LYS A 99 3.71 10.23 12.61
CA LYS A 99 4.97 10.00 11.92
C LYS A 99 4.98 8.51 11.67
N THR A 100 4.77 8.13 10.41
CA THR A 100 5.10 6.79 9.95
C THR A 100 6.54 6.61 10.40
N HIS A 101 6.78 5.66 11.29
CA HIS A 101 8.14 5.35 11.68
C HIS A 101 8.80 4.76 10.44
N ASN A 102 9.50 5.61 9.70
CA ASN A 102 10.38 5.13 8.64
C ASN A 102 11.43 4.25 9.30
N LEU A 103 11.32 2.97 9.06
CA LEU A 103 12.26 1.98 9.58
C LEU A 103 13.42 1.73 8.62
N TYR A 104 13.40 2.37 7.43
CA TYR A 104 14.48 2.22 6.46
C TYR A 104 15.68 3.11 6.78
N THR A 105 16.82 2.69 6.29
CA THR A 105 18.12 3.36 6.44
C THR A 105 18.63 3.90 5.11
N GLN A 106 19.56 4.85 5.15
CA GLN A 106 20.24 5.35 3.94
C GLN A 106 20.97 4.23 3.18
N LYS A 107 21.47 3.19 3.88
CA LYS A 107 22.11 2.03 3.26
C LYS A 107 21.18 1.22 2.38
N GLU A 108 19.89 1.11 2.75
CA GLU A 108 18.88 0.44 1.92
C GLU A 108 18.58 1.23 0.66
N ILE A 109 18.53 2.55 0.75
CA ILE A 109 18.39 3.42 -0.44
C ILE A 109 19.62 3.28 -1.36
N GLU A 110 20.82 3.29 -0.82
CA GLU A 110 22.05 3.10 -1.61
C GLU A 110 22.07 1.73 -2.30
N LYS A 111 21.63 0.67 -1.61
CA LYS A 111 21.49 -0.67 -2.19
C LYS A 111 20.43 -0.73 -3.28
N LEU A 112 19.30 -0.03 -3.10
CA LEU A 112 18.30 0.13 -4.16
C LEU A 112 18.90 0.78 -5.41
N ILE A 113 19.64 1.86 -5.25
CA ILE A 113 20.34 2.54 -6.37
C ILE A 113 21.35 1.61 -7.05
N GLU A 114 22.10 0.84 -6.28
CA GLU A 114 23.02 -0.16 -6.84
C GLU A 114 22.29 -1.20 -7.70
N LEU A 115 21.14 -1.71 -7.24
CA LEU A 115 20.31 -2.64 -8.02
C LEU A 115 19.78 -1.98 -9.29
N ILE A 116 19.28 -0.74 -9.19
CA ILE A 116 18.80 0.04 -10.34
C ILE A 116 19.93 0.20 -11.38
N CYS A 117 21.15 0.55 -10.96
CA CYS A 117 22.30 0.73 -11.86
C CYS A 117 22.77 -0.55 -12.56
N LYS A 118 22.56 -1.71 -11.95
CA LYS A 118 22.99 -3.02 -12.46
C LYS A 118 21.95 -3.72 -13.32
N SER A 119 20.69 -3.31 -13.25
CA SER A 119 19.59 -3.99 -13.92
C SER A 119 19.62 -3.75 -15.44
N LYS A 120 19.20 -4.78 -16.18
CA LYS A 120 19.09 -4.78 -17.63
C LYS A 120 17.65 -4.87 -18.11
N LYS A 121 16.80 -5.47 -17.30
CA LYS A 121 15.37 -5.68 -17.55
C LYS A 121 14.54 -5.28 -16.34
N PRO A 122 14.62 -4.02 -15.89
CA PRO A 122 13.89 -3.58 -14.72
C PRO A 122 12.41 -3.42 -14.99
N ILE A 123 11.61 -3.50 -13.90
CA ILE A 123 10.20 -3.11 -13.90
C ILE A 123 9.84 -2.45 -12.56
N ILE A 124 9.03 -1.39 -12.62
CA ILE A 124 8.38 -0.81 -11.45
C ILE A 124 6.98 -1.40 -11.35
N TYR A 125 6.60 -1.83 -10.16
CA TYR A 125 5.31 -2.44 -9.86
C TYR A 125 4.61 -1.62 -8.79
N SER A 126 3.62 -0.79 -9.16
CA SER A 126 2.91 0.10 -8.24
C SER A 126 1.62 -0.53 -7.72
N GLY A 127 1.35 -0.31 -6.45
CA GLY A 127 0.13 -0.77 -5.78
C GLY A 127 -0.66 0.35 -5.12
N GLY A 128 -1.75 -0.02 -4.44
CA GLY A 128 -2.62 0.89 -3.72
C GLY A 128 -1.93 1.72 -2.64
N GLY A 129 -0.76 1.28 -2.15
CA GLY A 129 0.05 2.04 -1.20
C GLY A 129 0.51 3.40 -1.73
N VAL A 130 0.67 3.55 -3.06
CA VAL A 130 0.96 4.86 -3.67
C VAL A 130 -0.22 5.81 -3.51
N ILE A 131 -1.44 5.33 -3.81
CA ILE A 131 -2.68 6.11 -3.64
C ILE A 131 -2.87 6.50 -2.17
N ASN A 132 -2.68 5.54 -1.26
CA ASN A 132 -2.84 5.77 0.18
C ASN A 132 -1.79 6.73 0.78
N SER A 133 -0.63 6.86 0.15
CA SER A 133 0.41 7.83 0.54
C SER A 133 0.12 9.25 0.03
N GLY A 134 -0.88 9.43 -0.85
CA GLY A 134 -1.40 10.72 -1.32
C GLY A 134 -0.83 11.20 -2.65
N ASP A 135 -1.27 12.38 -3.07
CA ASP A 135 -0.96 12.95 -4.39
C ASP A 135 0.54 13.17 -4.62
N GLU A 136 1.27 13.55 -3.58
CA GLU A 136 2.72 13.73 -3.63
C GLU A 136 3.44 12.41 -4.00
N ALA A 137 2.97 11.26 -3.48
CA ALA A 137 3.52 9.96 -3.81
C ALA A 137 3.36 9.62 -5.30
N SER A 138 2.21 9.94 -5.89
CA SER A 138 1.94 9.76 -7.31
C SER A 138 2.84 10.64 -8.17
N GLN A 139 3.08 11.88 -7.76
CA GLN A 139 4.01 12.79 -8.45
C GLN A 139 5.46 12.27 -8.37
N LEU A 140 5.91 11.87 -7.19
CA LEU A 140 7.24 11.30 -6.98
C LEU A 140 7.43 9.98 -7.75
N LEU A 141 6.38 9.16 -7.87
CA LEU A 141 6.43 7.95 -8.69
C LEU A 141 6.70 8.28 -10.17
N ARG A 142 6.05 9.32 -10.72
CA ARG A 142 6.32 9.79 -12.10
C ARG A 142 7.76 10.26 -12.24
N GLU A 143 8.26 11.08 -11.31
CA GLU A 143 9.64 11.54 -11.30
C GLU A 143 10.65 10.38 -11.24
N LEU A 144 10.35 9.32 -10.47
CA LEU A 144 11.19 8.13 -10.41
C LEU A 144 11.20 7.36 -11.75
N VAL A 145 10.03 7.20 -12.38
CA VAL A 145 9.88 6.54 -13.68
C VAL A 145 10.63 7.33 -14.76
N ASP A 146 10.47 8.65 -14.80
CA ASP A 146 11.17 9.53 -15.74
C ASP A 146 12.69 9.50 -15.52
N ALA A 147 13.14 9.55 -14.28
CA ALA A 147 14.57 9.53 -13.94
C ALA A 147 15.25 8.21 -14.33
N THR A 148 14.53 7.10 -14.22
CA THR A 148 15.06 5.76 -14.53
C THR A 148 14.82 5.31 -15.97
N GLY A 149 13.77 5.79 -16.61
CA GLY A 149 13.30 5.32 -17.92
C GLY A 149 12.72 3.90 -17.88
N PHE A 150 12.35 3.39 -16.70
CA PHE A 150 11.87 2.03 -16.51
C PHE A 150 10.41 1.88 -16.92
N PRO A 151 10.01 0.70 -17.41
CA PRO A 151 8.60 0.38 -17.57
C PRO A 151 7.92 0.26 -16.20
N ILE A 152 6.66 0.68 -16.15
CA ILE A 152 5.83 0.59 -14.96
C ILE A 152 4.53 -0.17 -15.25
N THR A 153 4.14 -1.00 -14.30
CA THR A 153 2.84 -1.69 -14.28
C THR A 153 2.14 -1.47 -12.94
N SER A 154 0.87 -1.75 -12.86
CA SER A 154 0.08 -1.47 -11.67
C SER A 154 -0.82 -2.64 -11.28
N THR A 155 -1.10 -2.75 -9.97
CA THR A 155 -2.26 -3.52 -9.49
C THR A 155 -3.56 -2.81 -9.82
N LEU A 156 -4.69 -3.50 -9.68
CA LEU A 156 -6.03 -2.88 -9.76
C LEU A 156 -6.16 -1.70 -8.78
N GLN A 157 -5.75 -1.87 -7.53
CA GLN A 157 -5.81 -0.82 -6.49
C GLN A 157 -4.78 0.31 -6.68
N GLY A 158 -3.79 0.10 -7.54
CA GLY A 158 -2.79 1.12 -7.88
C GLY A 158 -3.12 1.91 -9.15
N LEU A 159 -4.21 1.57 -9.86
CA LEU A 159 -4.64 2.32 -11.03
C LEU A 159 -4.96 3.78 -10.65
N GLY A 160 -4.51 4.71 -11.49
CA GLY A 160 -4.60 6.15 -11.21
C GLY A 160 -3.38 6.76 -10.52
N ALA A 161 -2.49 5.96 -9.92
CA ALA A 161 -1.23 6.46 -9.36
C ALA A 161 -0.24 6.94 -10.43
N TYR A 162 -0.34 6.39 -11.64
CA TYR A 162 0.49 6.73 -12.79
C TYR A 162 -0.39 6.98 -14.03
N PRO A 163 -0.03 7.91 -14.94
CA PRO A 163 -0.83 8.21 -16.13
C PRO A 163 -0.98 6.98 -17.04
N GLY A 164 -2.22 6.66 -17.42
CA GLY A 164 -2.52 5.50 -18.26
C GLY A 164 -2.17 5.67 -19.73
N ASP A 165 -1.99 6.90 -20.19
CA ASP A 165 -1.61 7.28 -21.56
C ASP A 165 -0.10 7.46 -21.75
N ASP A 166 0.68 7.32 -20.69
CA ASP A 166 2.14 7.39 -20.77
C ASP A 166 2.72 6.12 -21.42
N ASN A 167 3.71 6.32 -22.30
CA ASN A 167 4.36 5.22 -23.03
C ASN A 167 5.11 4.23 -22.12
N GLN A 168 5.51 4.64 -20.91
CA GLN A 168 6.18 3.77 -19.94
C GLN A 168 5.21 2.90 -19.17
N PHE A 169 3.91 3.20 -19.20
CA PHE A 169 2.88 2.40 -18.55
C PHE A 169 2.52 1.17 -19.38
N LEU A 170 2.66 -0.01 -18.79
CA LEU A 170 2.36 -1.30 -19.43
C LEU A 170 0.92 -1.77 -19.21
N GLY A 171 0.10 -0.97 -18.51
CA GLY A 171 -1.20 -1.43 -18.05
C GLY A 171 -1.13 -2.19 -16.74
N MET A 172 -2.23 -2.88 -16.40
CA MET A 172 -2.34 -3.72 -15.22
C MET A 172 -1.63 -5.06 -15.46
N LEU A 173 -1.14 -5.69 -14.39
CA LEU A 173 -0.60 -7.05 -14.44
C LEU A 173 -1.51 -8.03 -13.69
N GLY A 174 -1.18 -9.32 -13.80
CA GLY A 174 -1.89 -10.42 -13.15
C GLY A 174 -2.96 -11.04 -14.04
N MET A 175 -3.95 -11.69 -13.43
CA MET A 175 -4.98 -12.48 -14.13
C MET A 175 -5.76 -11.68 -15.18
N HIS A 176 -5.97 -10.37 -14.93
CA HIS A 176 -6.64 -9.46 -15.85
C HIS A 176 -5.67 -8.43 -16.47
N GLY A 177 -4.38 -8.76 -16.46
CA GLY A 177 -3.33 -7.86 -16.93
C GLY A 177 -3.09 -7.96 -18.44
N THR A 178 -2.37 -6.96 -18.96
CA THR A 178 -1.95 -6.95 -20.37
C THR A 178 -0.86 -8.01 -20.61
N TYR A 179 -0.76 -8.46 -21.86
CA TYR A 179 0.24 -9.44 -22.27
C TYR A 179 1.67 -8.95 -22.01
N GLU A 180 1.96 -7.70 -22.37
CA GLU A 180 3.28 -7.09 -22.15
C GLU A 180 3.61 -6.91 -20.68
N ALA A 181 2.66 -6.53 -19.82
CA ALA A 181 2.90 -6.37 -18.39
C ALA A 181 3.24 -7.71 -17.73
N ASN A 182 2.50 -8.76 -18.04
CA ASN A 182 2.74 -10.09 -17.50
C ASN A 182 4.09 -10.68 -17.96
N ASN A 183 4.42 -10.54 -19.25
CA ASN A 183 5.72 -11.01 -19.77
C ASN A 183 6.88 -10.18 -19.23
N ALA A 184 6.72 -8.86 -19.10
CA ALA A 184 7.74 -7.99 -18.52
C ALA A 184 7.99 -8.34 -17.05
N MET A 185 6.93 -8.63 -16.28
CA MET A 185 7.05 -9.07 -14.89
C MET A 185 7.76 -10.44 -14.79
N HIS A 186 7.46 -11.38 -15.67
CA HIS A 186 8.07 -12.71 -15.66
C HIS A 186 9.56 -12.68 -16.01
N ASP A 187 9.95 -11.89 -17.03
CA ASP A 187 11.30 -11.87 -17.60
C ASP A 187 12.22 -10.80 -17.00
N CYS A 188 11.72 -9.94 -16.10
CA CYS A 188 12.54 -8.89 -15.48
C CYS A 188 13.69 -9.47 -14.66
N ASP A 189 14.76 -8.70 -14.51
CA ASP A 189 15.89 -9.00 -13.62
C ASP A 189 15.88 -8.17 -12.35
N LEU A 190 15.08 -7.09 -12.33
CA LEU A 190 14.81 -6.26 -11.16
C LEU A 190 13.34 -5.88 -11.12
N MET A 191 12.68 -6.21 -10.03
CA MET A 191 11.33 -5.77 -9.70
C MET A 191 11.38 -4.79 -8.54
N ILE A 192 10.89 -3.57 -8.73
CA ILE A 192 10.73 -2.57 -7.66
C ILE A 192 9.25 -2.49 -7.33
N ASN A 193 8.83 -3.20 -6.30
CA ASN A 193 7.47 -3.16 -5.78
C ASN A 193 7.29 -1.93 -4.88
N VAL A 194 6.32 -1.09 -5.22
CA VAL A 194 5.99 0.16 -4.54
C VAL A 194 4.56 0.09 -4.01
N GLY A 195 4.41 -0.25 -2.74
CA GLY A 195 3.12 -0.29 -2.05
C GLY A 195 2.14 -1.35 -2.55
N ALA A 196 2.62 -2.51 -3.01
CA ALA A 196 1.79 -3.64 -3.37
C ALA A 196 2.12 -4.88 -2.50
N ARG A 197 1.09 -5.61 -2.07
CA ARG A 197 1.22 -6.72 -1.11
C ARG A 197 1.49 -8.10 -1.71
N PHE A 198 1.76 -8.21 -2.99
CA PHE A 198 1.89 -9.48 -3.72
C PHE A 198 0.67 -10.40 -3.55
N ASP A 199 -0.47 -9.92 -4.04
CA ASP A 199 -1.74 -10.66 -4.06
C ASP A 199 -1.69 -11.89 -4.96
N ASP A 200 -2.47 -12.92 -4.65
CA ASP A 200 -2.53 -14.16 -5.43
C ASP A 200 -3.07 -13.95 -6.85
N ARG A 201 -3.92 -12.93 -7.08
CA ARG A 201 -4.41 -12.55 -8.41
C ARG A 201 -3.30 -12.01 -9.31
N ILE A 202 -2.19 -11.58 -8.72
CA ILE A 202 -1.01 -11.07 -9.41
C ILE A 202 0.06 -12.15 -9.52
N THR A 203 0.36 -12.84 -8.41
CA THR A 203 1.49 -13.77 -8.35
C THR A 203 1.20 -15.11 -9.03
N GLY A 204 -0.04 -15.56 -9.01
CA GLY A 204 -0.36 -16.93 -9.42
C GLY A 204 0.47 -17.93 -8.62
N LYS A 205 1.16 -18.84 -9.30
CA LYS A 205 2.06 -19.82 -8.68
C LYS A 205 3.33 -19.12 -8.18
N ILE A 206 3.46 -19.00 -6.88
CA ILE A 206 4.51 -18.20 -6.21
C ILE A 206 5.92 -18.63 -6.62
N ASP A 207 6.19 -19.93 -6.74
CA ASP A 207 7.51 -20.46 -7.11
C ASP A 207 7.94 -20.08 -8.53
N GLU A 208 6.98 -19.75 -9.40
CA GLU A 208 7.20 -19.33 -10.79
C GLU A 208 7.05 -17.81 -10.99
N PHE A 209 6.69 -17.07 -9.93
CA PHE A 209 6.50 -15.63 -10.01
C PHE A 209 7.84 -14.90 -10.13
N SER A 210 8.10 -14.34 -11.34
CA SER A 210 9.31 -13.56 -11.62
C SER A 210 10.60 -14.22 -11.10
N PRO A 211 10.92 -15.45 -11.56
CA PRO A 211 11.92 -16.32 -10.91
C PRO A 211 13.35 -15.81 -11.05
N LYS A 212 13.61 -14.93 -12.00
CA LYS A 212 14.96 -14.40 -12.31
C LYS A 212 15.23 -13.04 -11.67
N SER A 213 14.20 -12.38 -11.12
CA SER A 213 14.34 -11.00 -10.64
C SER A 213 14.91 -10.91 -9.22
N LYS A 214 15.72 -9.89 -9.01
CA LYS A 214 15.92 -9.29 -7.69
C LYS A 214 14.67 -8.50 -7.34
N LYS A 215 14.14 -8.73 -6.14
CA LYS A 215 12.87 -8.13 -5.68
C LYS A 215 13.14 -7.11 -4.59
N VAL A 216 12.75 -5.86 -4.84
CA VAL A 216 12.68 -4.80 -3.86
C VAL A 216 11.24 -4.63 -3.43
N HIS A 217 10.96 -4.50 -2.14
CA HIS A 217 9.62 -4.29 -1.62
C HIS A 217 9.57 -3.07 -0.71
N ILE A 218 8.94 -2.01 -1.19
CA ILE A 218 8.67 -0.78 -0.45
C ILE A 218 7.24 -0.87 0.08
N ASP A 219 7.08 -0.95 1.40
CA ASP A 219 5.77 -1.04 2.05
C ASP A 219 5.82 -0.36 3.42
N ILE A 220 4.69 0.25 3.82
CA ILE A 220 4.54 0.88 5.14
C ILE A 220 4.34 -0.15 6.25
N ASP A 221 3.83 -1.34 5.91
CA ASP A 221 3.50 -2.42 6.84
C ASP A 221 4.61 -3.48 6.87
N PRO A 222 5.41 -3.55 7.94
CA PRO A 222 6.47 -4.56 8.05
C PRO A 222 5.93 -6.00 8.01
N SER A 223 4.65 -6.22 8.36
CA SER A 223 4.02 -7.54 8.31
C SER A 223 3.72 -8.03 6.88
N SER A 224 3.71 -7.13 5.90
CA SER A 224 3.57 -7.46 4.48
C SER A 224 4.88 -7.97 3.86
N ILE A 225 6.02 -7.61 4.46
CA ILE A 225 7.35 -7.99 3.95
C ILE A 225 7.59 -9.50 4.11
N ASN A 226 8.00 -10.15 3.04
CA ASN A 226 8.27 -11.60 2.97
C ASN A 226 7.07 -12.50 3.31
N LYS A 227 5.85 -11.94 3.33
CA LYS A 227 4.65 -12.70 3.68
C LYS A 227 4.27 -13.70 2.58
N ASN A 228 4.14 -13.24 1.35
CA ASN A 228 3.76 -14.08 0.20
C ASN A 228 4.96 -14.39 -0.68
N VAL A 229 5.76 -13.39 -1.00
CA VAL A 229 6.94 -13.50 -1.86
C VAL A 229 8.18 -13.07 -1.07
N LYS A 230 9.23 -13.89 -1.10
CA LYS A 230 10.52 -13.51 -0.52
C LYS A 230 11.18 -12.42 -1.35
N VAL A 231 11.71 -11.40 -0.69
CA VAL A 231 12.34 -10.25 -1.35
C VAL A 231 13.82 -10.12 -0.97
N ASP A 232 14.61 -9.59 -1.90
CA ASP A 232 16.06 -9.39 -1.70
C ASP A 232 16.37 -8.11 -0.92
N LEU A 233 15.52 -7.09 -1.06
CA LEU A 233 15.67 -5.81 -0.38
C LEU A 233 14.30 -5.30 0.14
N PRO A 234 14.00 -5.50 1.43
CA PRO A 234 12.87 -4.84 2.06
C PRO A 234 13.21 -3.38 2.38
N ILE A 235 12.25 -2.47 2.19
CA ILE A 235 12.34 -1.05 2.59
C ILE A 235 11.02 -0.70 3.28
N VAL A 236 11.04 -0.64 4.61
CA VAL A 236 9.84 -0.37 5.40
C VAL A 236 9.70 1.14 5.64
N GLY A 237 8.71 1.75 4.99
CA GLY A 237 8.46 3.18 5.10
C GLY A 237 7.32 3.67 4.22
N ASP A 238 6.97 4.92 4.40
CA ASP A 238 6.00 5.60 3.54
C ASP A 238 6.55 5.72 2.12
N VAL A 239 5.69 5.46 1.13
CA VAL A 239 6.07 5.46 -0.29
C VAL A 239 6.65 6.80 -0.72
N SER A 240 6.02 7.92 -0.33
CA SER A 240 6.47 9.27 -0.71
C SER A 240 7.88 9.56 -0.18
N GLU A 241 8.14 9.22 1.08
CA GLU A 241 9.44 9.48 1.71
C GLU A 241 10.55 8.58 1.15
N VAL A 242 10.26 7.31 0.88
CA VAL A 242 11.22 6.37 0.27
C VAL A 242 11.57 6.80 -1.16
N ILE A 243 10.57 7.15 -1.97
CA ILE A 243 10.80 7.59 -3.36
C ILE A 243 11.56 8.93 -3.38
N ALA A 244 11.17 9.90 -2.54
CA ALA A 244 11.87 11.19 -2.46
C ALA A 244 13.36 11.00 -2.10
N SER A 245 13.66 10.13 -1.12
CA SER A 245 15.03 9.78 -0.74
C SER A 245 15.80 9.11 -1.89
N THR A 246 15.11 8.24 -2.65
CA THR A 246 15.67 7.56 -3.83
C THR A 246 16.02 8.57 -4.93
N ILE A 247 15.08 9.43 -5.30
CA ILE A 247 15.30 10.49 -6.32
C ILE A 247 16.43 11.43 -5.91
N LYS A 248 16.46 11.88 -4.64
CA LYS A 248 17.54 12.71 -4.11
C LYS A 248 18.90 12.04 -4.25
N THR A 249 18.97 10.73 -4.03
CA THR A 249 20.22 9.96 -4.16
C THR A 249 20.62 9.79 -5.64
N ILE A 250 19.66 9.47 -6.52
CA ILE A 250 19.89 9.42 -7.99
C ILE A 250 20.45 10.77 -8.48
N ASN A 251 19.85 11.88 -8.06
CA ASN A 251 20.27 13.21 -8.48
C ASN A 251 21.70 13.60 -8.04
N LYS A 252 22.17 13.07 -6.91
CA LYS A 252 23.57 13.23 -6.47
C LYS A 252 24.54 12.41 -7.32
N LEU A 253 24.11 11.28 -7.87
CA LEU A 253 24.94 10.35 -8.64
C LEU A 253 24.88 10.56 -10.16
N LYS A 254 24.14 11.56 -10.63
CA LYS A 254 23.79 11.85 -12.03
C LYS A 254 24.88 11.66 -13.11
N PRO A 255 26.18 11.91 -12.92
CA PRO A 255 27.16 11.74 -13.99
C PRO A 255 27.35 10.29 -14.44
N ASN A 256 27.18 9.33 -13.53
CA ASN A 256 27.48 7.90 -13.77
C ASN A 256 26.25 7.04 -14.12
N PHE A 257 25.05 7.52 -13.74
CA PHE A 257 23.78 6.81 -13.93
C PHE A 257 23.34 6.72 -15.41
N SER A 258 23.73 7.71 -16.21
CA SER A 258 23.08 8.01 -17.49
C SER A 258 23.57 7.21 -18.71
N LYS A 259 24.81 6.72 -18.77
CA LYS A 259 25.36 6.18 -20.02
C LYS A 259 25.22 4.67 -20.20
N SER A 260 25.48 3.89 -19.17
CA SER A 260 25.45 2.42 -19.24
C SER A 260 24.03 1.87 -19.24
N ASN A 261 23.15 2.45 -18.41
CA ASN A 261 21.79 1.97 -18.24
C ASN A 261 20.88 2.28 -19.44
N LYS A 262 21.03 3.42 -20.08
CA LYS A 262 20.16 3.79 -21.22
C LYS A 262 20.21 2.79 -22.37
N GLN A 263 21.38 2.25 -22.71
CA GLN A 263 21.50 1.29 -23.81
C GLN A 263 20.88 -0.07 -23.47
N GLN A 264 20.96 -0.50 -22.22
CA GLN A 264 20.40 -1.79 -21.77
C GLN A 264 18.88 -1.71 -21.63
N VAL A 265 18.38 -0.62 -21.03
CA VAL A 265 16.94 -0.34 -20.94
C VAL A 265 16.32 -0.15 -22.32
N SER A 266 17.04 0.40 -23.30
CA SER A 266 16.57 0.52 -24.69
C SER A 266 16.32 -0.84 -25.34
N LYS A 267 17.20 -1.83 -25.14
CA LYS A 267 16.99 -3.21 -25.62
C LYS A 267 15.78 -3.88 -24.94
N TRP A 268 15.59 -3.60 -23.66
CA TRP A 268 14.43 -4.08 -22.90
C TRP A 268 13.14 -3.51 -23.45
N TRP A 269 13.10 -2.21 -23.74
CA TRP A 269 11.97 -1.56 -24.38
C TRP A 269 11.67 -2.14 -25.77
N GLN A 270 12.67 -2.47 -26.57
CA GLN A 270 12.46 -3.14 -27.86
C GLN A 270 11.74 -4.49 -27.69
N GLN A 271 12.07 -5.23 -26.65
CA GLN A 271 11.37 -6.49 -26.35
C GLN A 271 9.93 -6.26 -25.90
N ILE A 272 9.70 -5.26 -25.02
CA ILE A 272 8.36 -4.88 -24.56
C ILE A 272 7.49 -4.42 -25.73
N GLN A 273 8.02 -3.63 -26.66
CA GLN A 273 7.27 -3.18 -27.84
C GLN A 273 6.87 -4.34 -28.75
N LYS A 274 7.68 -5.39 -28.86
CA LYS A 274 7.30 -6.61 -29.59
C LYS A 274 6.09 -7.29 -28.92
N TRP A 275 6.04 -7.33 -27.59
CA TRP A 275 4.86 -7.87 -26.88
C TRP A 275 3.62 -6.99 -27.07
N ARG A 276 3.76 -5.67 -27.02
CA ARG A 276 2.65 -4.74 -27.30
C ARG A 276 2.08 -4.87 -28.71
N SER A 277 2.90 -5.23 -29.69
CA SER A 277 2.41 -5.41 -31.08
C SER A 277 1.59 -6.68 -31.29
N ILE A 278 1.58 -7.59 -30.31
CA ILE A 278 0.72 -8.77 -30.29
C ILE A 278 -0.62 -8.31 -29.71
N ASN A 279 -1.57 -7.90 -30.57
CA ASN A 279 -2.93 -7.55 -30.16
C ASN A 279 -3.62 -8.77 -29.52
N SER A 280 -3.56 -8.87 -28.20
CA SER A 280 -4.16 -9.94 -27.42
C SER A 280 -5.32 -9.40 -26.57
#